data_05f048aadb0c533c7a997744e4014613
#
_entry.id   05f048aadb0c533c7a997744e4014613
#
_cell.length_a   1.000
_cell.length_b   1.000
_cell.length_c   1.000
_cell.angle_alpha   90.00
_cell.angle_beta   90.00
_cell.angle_gamma   90.00
#
_symmetry.space_group_name_H-M   'P 1'
#
loop_
_entity.id
_entity.type
_entity.pdbx_description
1 polymer ?
#
loop_
_entity_poly.entity_id
_entity_poly.type
_entity_poly.pdbx_seq_one_letter_code
_entity_poly.pdbx_strand_id
1 'polypeptide(L)'
;SNLNAAYYEKIILGKSPAWVTVYVLNKYQAILDGKPVYPTFKRETHVAKEPLTPEPHSDVYVGIDFGRSPSAIFCQFHNNRWIIFHEYLAKDMGATRFADLLKKDISRNGYEKLPLKFIGDPAGNQMAQTSEHTPFMILRAAGIQCYPAPTNDIAVRVEAVESVLNKMTEGYPSILISPTCTNLISGFEGGYQYKRIYYMSNERYEDRPDKNRFSHVHDALQYLMLGAGEGKQLISGRAKQPTVVKTRGWNIFGNNKKRSVWQNRMNG
;
A
#
# COMPACT_ATOMS: atom_id res chain seq x y z
N SER A 1 -4.36 8.08 -44.48
CA SER A 1 -4.07 6.75 -45.03
C SER A 1 -5.00 5.74 -44.37
N ASN A 2 -6.02 5.29 -45.09
CA ASN A 2 -6.94 4.29 -44.60
C ASN A 2 -6.28 2.91 -44.73
N LEU A 3 -5.69 2.43 -43.64
CA LEU A 3 -5.26 1.05 -43.53
C LEU A 3 -6.52 0.16 -43.49
N ASN A 4 -6.57 -0.85 -44.38
CA ASN A 4 -7.71 -1.78 -44.55
C ASN A 4 -7.91 -2.60 -43.26
N ALA A 5 -9.17 -2.90 -42.89
CA ALA A 5 -9.53 -3.73 -41.76
C ALA A 5 -8.77 -5.07 -41.73
N ALA A 6 -8.57 -5.72 -42.89
CA ALA A 6 -7.79 -6.93 -43.03
C ALA A 6 -6.31 -6.80 -42.62
N TYR A 7 -5.73 -5.59 -42.63
CA TYR A 7 -4.39 -5.33 -42.14
C TYR A 7 -4.33 -5.39 -40.60
N TYR A 8 -5.34 -4.81 -39.93
CA TYR A 8 -5.43 -4.87 -38.50
C TYR A 8 -5.70 -6.28 -37.99
N GLU A 9 -6.55 -7.03 -38.64
CA GLU A 9 -6.80 -8.44 -38.30
C GLU A 9 -5.53 -9.30 -38.36
N LYS A 10 -4.66 -9.09 -39.35
CA LYS A 10 -3.36 -9.77 -39.45
C LYS A 10 -2.40 -9.40 -38.33
N ILE A 11 -2.40 -8.11 -37.93
CA ILE A 11 -1.49 -7.63 -36.85
C ILE A 11 -1.90 -8.17 -35.48
N ILE A 12 -3.20 -8.29 -35.23
CA ILE A 12 -3.72 -8.75 -33.92
C ILE A 12 -3.71 -10.27 -33.77
N LEU A 13 -3.55 -10.99 -34.86
CA LEU A 13 -3.57 -12.46 -34.85
C LEU A 13 -2.44 -13.00 -33.96
N GLY A 14 -2.79 -13.77 -32.93
CA GLY A 14 -1.84 -14.34 -31.97
C GLY A 14 -1.24 -13.34 -30.95
N LYS A 15 -1.73 -12.12 -30.91
CA LYS A 15 -1.32 -11.12 -29.90
C LYS A 15 -2.27 -11.10 -28.69
N SER A 16 -1.72 -10.81 -27.52
CA SER A 16 -2.54 -10.66 -26.31
C SER A 16 -3.47 -9.45 -26.40
N PRO A 17 -4.64 -9.47 -25.76
CA PRO A 17 -5.54 -8.29 -25.70
C PRO A 17 -4.83 -7.02 -25.20
N ALA A 18 -3.91 -7.15 -24.24
CA ALA A 18 -3.10 -6.05 -23.73
C ALA A 18 -2.19 -5.47 -24.81
N TRP A 19 -1.53 -6.32 -25.60
CA TRP A 19 -0.70 -5.88 -26.75
C TRP A 19 -1.53 -5.10 -27.77
N VAL A 20 -2.72 -5.63 -28.13
CA VAL A 20 -3.65 -4.97 -29.06
C VAL A 20 -4.07 -3.59 -28.53
N THR A 21 -4.38 -3.50 -27.25
CA THR A 21 -4.78 -2.24 -26.60
C THR A 21 -3.69 -1.18 -26.69
N VAL A 22 -2.43 -1.56 -26.44
CA VAL A 22 -1.29 -0.63 -26.44
C VAL A 22 -0.89 -0.23 -27.87
N TYR A 23 -0.67 -1.21 -28.74
CA TYR A 23 -0.04 -0.97 -30.03
C TYR A 23 -1.02 -0.70 -31.18
N VAL A 24 -2.25 -1.19 -31.08
CA VAL A 24 -3.26 -1.00 -32.13
C VAL A 24 -4.25 0.10 -31.75
N LEU A 25 -4.72 0.10 -30.50
CA LEU A 25 -5.71 1.06 -30.01
C LEU A 25 -5.05 2.32 -29.40
N ASN A 26 -3.72 2.36 -29.34
CA ASN A 26 -2.93 3.45 -28.74
C ASN A 26 -3.41 3.87 -27.34
N LYS A 27 -3.91 2.90 -26.57
CA LYS A 27 -4.32 3.10 -25.19
C LYS A 27 -3.19 2.66 -24.27
N TYR A 28 -2.91 3.46 -23.23
CA TYR A 28 -1.90 3.11 -22.25
C TYR A 28 -2.39 1.92 -21.41
N GLN A 29 -1.80 0.76 -21.66
CA GLN A 29 -2.02 -0.44 -20.85
C GLN A 29 -0.66 -1.11 -20.62
N ALA A 30 -0.39 -1.55 -19.41
CA ALA A 30 0.83 -2.30 -19.14
C ALA A 30 0.76 -3.64 -19.91
N ILE A 31 1.79 -3.92 -20.71
CA ILE A 31 1.96 -5.26 -21.29
C ILE A 31 2.41 -6.15 -20.14
N LEU A 32 1.51 -7.02 -19.70
CA LEU A 32 1.78 -7.96 -18.62
C LEU A 32 2.61 -9.12 -19.15
N ASP A 33 3.92 -9.06 -18.92
CA ASP A 33 4.82 -10.21 -19.16
C ASP A 33 4.93 -11.11 -17.92
N GLY A 34 4.22 -10.77 -16.85
CA GLY A 34 4.19 -11.45 -15.58
C GLY A 34 2.78 -11.71 -15.05
N LYS A 35 2.71 -12.32 -13.87
CA LYS A 35 1.46 -12.55 -13.15
C LYS A 35 1.21 -11.37 -12.19
N PRO A 36 0.08 -10.64 -12.28
CA PRO A 36 -0.24 -9.58 -11.32
C PRO A 36 -0.22 -10.09 -9.88
N VAL A 37 0.31 -9.27 -8.96
CA VAL A 37 0.30 -9.61 -7.52
C VAL A 37 -1.12 -9.58 -6.96
N TYR A 38 -1.96 -8.68 -7.47
CA TYR A 38 -3.34 -8.49 -7.02
C TYR A 38 -4.34 -8.72 -8.16
N PRO A 39 -4.64 -9.98 -8.51
CA PRO A 39 -5.52 -10.29 -9.64
C PRO A 39 -6.99 -9.93 -9.40
N THR A 40 -7.39 -9.70 -8.15
CA THR A 40 -8.76 -9.36 -7.75
C THR A 40 -9.06 -7.86 -7.88
N PHE A 41 -8.03 -7.04 -8.06
CA PHE A 41 -8.22 -5.61 -8.28
C PHE A 41 -9.03 -5.34 -9.56
N LYS A 42 -10.02 -4.47 -9.45
CA LYS A 42 -10.83 -3.97 -10.57
C LYS A 42 -10.93 -2.46 -10.47
N ARG A 43 -10.52 -1.76 -11.51
CA ARG A 43 -10.54 -0.29 -11.53
C ARG A 43 -11.93 0.27 -11.25
N GLU A 44 -12.94 -0.31 -11.89
CA GLU A 44 -14.33 0.14 -11.78
C GLU A 44 -14.90 -0.01 -10.36
N THR A 45 -14.34 -0.95 -9.59
CA THR A 45 -14.78 -1.25 -8.22
C THR A 45 -13.96 -0.48 -7.18
N HIS A 46 -12.63 -0.43 -7.36
CA HIS A 46 -11.72 0.00 -6.31
C HIS A 46 -11.18 1.43 -6.49
N VAL A 47 -11.43 2.07 -7.65
CA VAL A 47 -11.02 3.45 -7.89
C VAL A 47 -12.24 4.36 -7.89
N ALA A 48 -12.15 5.46 -7.13
CA ALA A 48 -13.20 6.46 -7.09
C ALA A 48 -13.30 7.21 -8.43
N LYS A 49 -14.47 7.72 -8.74
CA LYS A 49 -14.68 8.55 -9.96
C LYS A 49 -14.05 9.92 -9.81
N GLU A 50 -14.07 10.47 -8.59
CA GLU A 50 -13.56 11.80 -8.25
C GLU A 50 -12.42 11.69 -7.23
N PRO A 51 -11.51 12.69 -7.17
CA PRO A 51 -10.48 12.74 -6.15
C PRO A 51 -11.06 12.66 -4.75
N LEU A 52 -10.44 11.82 -3.90
CA LEU A 52 -10.83 11.64 -2.51
C LEU A 52 -10.09 12.64 -1.63
N THR A 53 -10.78 13.20 -0.65
CA THR A 53 -10.24 14.11 0.36
C THR A 53 -10.34 13.47 1.74
N PRO A 54 -9.36 13.70 2.65
CA PRO A 54 -9.41 13.15 3.99
C PRO A 54 -10.46 13.84 4.86
N GLU A 55 -11.08 13.06 5.75
CA GLU A 55 -11.97 13.58 6.79
C GLU A 55 -11.15 14.22 7.92
N PRO A 56 -11.44 15.48 8.32
CA PRO A 56 -10.57 16.26 9.21
C PRO A 56 -10.33 15.67 10.60
N HIS A 57 -11.28 14.91 11.13
CA HIS A 57 -11.26 14.40 12.51
C HIS A 57 -10.98 12.91 12.61
N SER A 58 -10.66 12.27 11.49
CA SER A 58 -10.33 10.84 11.44
C SER A 58 -8.82 10.62 11.38
N ASP A 59 -8.35 9.56 12.04
CA ASP A 59 -6.94 9.16 11.98
C ASP A 59 -6.51 8.89 10.54
N VAL A 60 -5.38 9.46 10.15
CA VAL A 60 -4.71 9.18 8.88
C VAL A 60 -3.56 8.23 9.11
N TYR A 61 -3.58 7.10 8.45
CA TYR A 61 -2.49 6.14 8.44
C TYR A 61 -1.59 6.43 7.25
N VAL A 62 -0.28 6.51 7.52
CA VAL A 62 0.73 6.78 6.48
C VAL A 62 1.70 5.60 6.44
N GLY A 63 1.63 4.81 5.39
CA GLY A 63 2.58 3.70 5.15
C GLY A 63 3.84 4.21 4.49
N ILE A 64 5.02 3.75 4.92
CA ILE A 64 6.31 4.17 4.37
C ILE A 64 7.15 2.96 3.97
N ASP A 65 7.65 2.97 2.73
CA ASP A 65 8.75 2.12 2.27
C ASP A 65 10.04 2.96 2.23
N PHE A 66 11.14 2.40 2.83
CA PHE A 66 12.44 3.06 2.93
C PHE A 66 13.42 2.68 1.82
N GLY A 67 12.96 2.10 0.75
CA GLY A 67 13.81 1.69 -0.38
C GLY A 67 14.62 2.87 -0.97
N ARG A 68 15.41 2.57 -2.00
CA ARG A 68 16.18 3.59 -2.74
C ARG A 68 15.30 4.68 -3.36
N SER A 69 14.07 4.35 -3.66
CA SER A 69 13.02 5.29 -4.06
C SER A 69 11.92 5.26 -3.00
N PRO A 70 12.11 5.95 -1.85
CA PRO A 70 11.17 5.86 -0.76
C PRO A 70 9.81 6.41 -1.14
N SER A 71 8.76 5.83 -0.55
CA SER A 71 7.39 6.21 -0.85
C SER A 71 6.53 6.26 0.40
N ALA A 72 5.44 7.02 0.32
CA ALA A 72 4.41 7.08 1.35
C ALA A 72 3.01 6.96 0.74
N ILE A 73 2.13 6.22 1.40
CA ILE A 73 0.72 6.08 1.06
C ILE A 73 -0.11 6.60 2.23
N PHE A 74 -1.08 7.46 1.94
CA PHE A 74 -1.96 8.06 2.93
C PHE A 74 -3.36 7.49 2.81
N CYS A 75 -3.90 6.97 3.90
CA CYS A 75 -5.25 6.49 3.93
C CYS A 75 -5.94 6.72 5.27
N GLN A 76 -7.27 6.61 5.26
CA GLN A 76 -8.13 6.63 6.43
C GLN A 76 -9.01 5.39 6.47
N PHE A 77 -9.36 4.95 7.68
CA PHE A 77 -10.40 3.96 7.87
C PHE A 77 -11.68 4.68 8.29
N HIS A 78 -12.62 4.77 7.36
CA HIS A 78 -13.88 5.47 7.55
C HIS A 78 -15.05 4.64 7.04
N ASN A 79 -16.16 4.57 7.79
CA ASN A 79 -17.35 3.77 7.45
C ASN A 79 -17.01 2.31 7.09
N ASN A 80 -16.13 1.65 7.89
CA ASN A 80 -15.65 0.29 7.67
C ASN A 80 -14.95 0.05 6.33
N ARG A 81 -14.39 1.10 5.73
CA ARG A 81 -13.68 1.09 4.46
C ARG A 81 -12.35 1.81 4.57
N TRP A 82 -11.34 1.30 3.86
CA TRP A 82 -10.07 1.97 3.66
C TRP A 82 -10.17 2.96 2.50
N ILE A 83 -9.88 4.22 2.76
CA ILE A 83 -9.93 5.32 1.79
C ILE A 83 -8.51 5.81 1.54
N ILE A 84 -7.92 5.42 0.41
CA ILE A 84 -6.59 5.86 0.00
C ILE A 84 -6.75 7.15 -0.81
N PHE A 85 -6.24 8.27 -0.30
CA PHE A 85 -6.48 9.57 -0.91
C PHE A 85 -5.21 10.25 -1.44
N HIS A 86 -4.00 9.80 -1.05
CA HIS A 86 -2.77 10.42 -1.51
C HIS A 86 -1.62 9.41 -1.55
N GLU A 87 -0.72 9.58 -2.54
CA GLU A 87 0.55 8.88 -2.66
C GLU A 87 1.69 9.89 -2.81
N TYR A 88 2.82 9.63 -2.18
CA TYR A 88 4.05 10.39 -2.35
C TYR A 88 5.19 9.45 -2.72
N LEU A 89 5.83 9.71 -3.86
CA LEU A 89 6.97 8.94 -4.34
C LEU A 89 8.18 9.85 -4.48
N ALA A 90 9.26 9.42 -3.87
CA ALA A 90 10.56 10.03 -4.07
C ALA A 90 11.42 9.16 -5.00
N LYS A 91 12.43 9.73 -5.59
CA LYS A 91 13.32 9.03 -6.52
C LYS A 91 14.78 9.21 -6.09
N ASP A 92 15.49 8.09 -5.98
CA ASP A 92 16.94 8.05 -5.73
C ASP A 92 17.39 8.98 -4.60
N MET A 93 16.88 8.78 -3.38
CA MET A 93 17.26 9.61 -2.24
C MET A 93 17.30 8.84 -0.92
N GLY A 94 18.14 9.33 -0.01
CA GLY A 94 18.24 8.81 1.35
C GLY A 94 17.12 9.30 2.27
N ALA A 95 17.01 8.68 3.45
CA ALA A 95 15.95 8.92 4.43
C ALA A 95 15.88 10.37 4.92
N THR A 96 17.01 11.07 5.07
CA THR A 96 17.03 12.47 5.52
C THR A 96 16.31 13.38 4.54
N ARG A 97 16.70 13.31 3.26
CA ARG A 97 16.06 14.12 2.22
C ARG A 97 14.59 13.74 2.03
N PHE A 98 14.28 12.45 2.13
CA PHE A 98 12.91 11.97 2.06
C PHE A 98 12.04 12.56 3.19
N ALA A 99 12.53 12.56 4.43
CA ALA A 99 11.80 13.12 5.58
C ALA A 99 11.47 14.61 5.37
N ASP A 100 12.43 15.40 4.89
CA ASP A 100 12.23 16.82 4.62
C ASP A 100 11.21 17.06 3.52
N LEU A 101 11.27 16.27 2.44
CA LEU A 101 10.35 16.41 1.31
C LEU A 101 8.95 15.90 1.67
N LEU A 102 8.84 14.83 2.43
CA LEU A 102 7.57 14.32 2.93
C LEU A 102 6.86 15.36 3.82
N LYS A 103 7.60 16.05 4.70
CA LYS A 103 7.04 17.15 5.50
C LYS A 103 6.53 18.31 4.64
N LYS A 104 7.29 18.67 3.60
CA LYS A 104 6.86 19.71 2.65
C LYS A 104 5.61 19.29 1.88
N ASP A 105 5.51 18.02 1.51
CA ASP A 105 4.34 17.47 0.82
C ASP A 105 3.11 17.47 1.74
N ILE A 106 3.26 17.02 2.99
CA ILE A 106 2.23 17.07 4.04
C ILE A 106 1.73 18.50 4.22
N SER A 107 2.63 19.48 4.34
CA SER A 107 2.27 20.88 4.54
C SER A 107 1.60 21.50 3.30
N ARG A 108 2.10 21.20 2.10
CA ARG A 108 1.52 21.68 0.84
C ARG A 108 0.07 21.23 0.66
N ASN A 109 -0.24 20.02 1.11
CA ASN A 109 -1.59 19.46 1.03
C ASN A 109 -2.46 19.80 2.25
N GLY A 110 -1.94 20.53 3.24
CA GLY A 110 -2.66 20.90 4.48
C GLY A 110 -2.88 19.73 5.44
N TYR A 111 -2.15 18.62 5.27
CA TYR A 111 -2.32 17.40 6.07
C TYR A 111 -1.64 17.50 7.44
N GLU A 112 -0.85 18.52 7.73
CA GLU A 112 -0.24 18.76 9.06
C GLU A 112 -1.27 18.96 10.19
N LYS A 113 -2.52 19.28 9.82
CA LYS A 113 -3.65 19.44 10.75
C LYS A 113 -4.36 18.13 11.08
N LEU A 114 -4.03 17.06 10.35
CA LEU A 114 -4.64 15.74 10.50
C LEU A 114 -3.87 14.92 11.54
N PRO A 115 -4.54 14.01 12.28
CA PRO A 115 -3.87 13.09 13.19
C PRO A 115 -3.13 11.99 12.42
N LEU A 116 -1.88 12.24 12.03
CA LEU A 116 -1.06 11.33 11.22
C LEU A 116 -0.43 10.22 12.07
N LYS A 117 -0.54 8.98 11.62
CA LYS A 117 0.05 7.77 12.20
C LYS A 117 0.93 7.07 11.18
N PHE A 118 2.24 7.11 11.38
CA PHE A 118 3.20 6.58 10.41
C PHE A 118 3.59 5.14 10.74
N ILE A 119 3.57 4.28 9.73
CA ILE A 119 3.94 2.86 9.80
C ILE A 119 4.92 2.59 8.66
N GLY A 120 6.06 2.00 8.96
CA GLY A 120 7.11 1.79 7.96
C GLY A 120 7.61 0.35 7.88
N ASP A 121 8.43 0.09 6.87
CA ASP A 121 9.18 -1.15 6.71
C ASP A 121 9.96 -1.46 8.01
N PRO A 122 9.79 -2.64 8.62
CA PRO A 122 10.60 -3.06 9.78
C PRO A 122 12.11 -3.01 9.54
N ALA A 123 12.57 -3.17 8.28
CA ALA A 123 13.97 -3.02 7.92
C ALA A 123 14.51 -1.60 8.18
N GLY A 124 13.64 -0.60 8.31
CA GLY A 124 14.00 0.76 8.71
C GLY A 124 14.63 0.88 10.11
N ASN A 125 14.62 -0.20 10.92
CA ASN A 125 15.40 -0.31 12.15
C ASN A 125 16.85 -0.76 11.93
N GLN A 126 17.22 -1.15 10.72
CA GLN A 126 18.58 -1.59 10.41
C GLN A 126 19.45 -0.40 10.01
N MET A 127 20.65 -0.35 10.56
CA MET A 127 21.66 0.63 10.15
C MET A 127 22.20 0.25 8.76
N ALA A 128 22.32 1.22 7.88
CA ALA A 128 23.09 1.02 6.65
C ALA A 128 24.57 0.95 6.98
N GLN A 129 25.37 0.21 6.20
CA GLN A 129 26.82 0.10 6.39
C GLN A 129 27.54 1.47 6.39
N THR A 130 26.93 2.49 5.78
CA THR A 130 27.48 3.83 5.62
C THR A 130 26.84 4.88 6.51
N SER A 131 25.94 4.50 7.44
CA SER A 131 25.21 5.44 8.29
C SER A 131 25.06 4.89 9.71
N GLU A 132 25.38 5.71 10.70
CA GLU A 132 25.15 5.42 12.12
C GLU A 132 23.66 5.58 12.52
N HIS A 133 22.84 6.13 11.64
CA HIS A 133 21.43 6.39 11.91
C HIS A 133 20.52 5.50 11.08
N THR A 134 19.54 4.90 11.75
CA THR A 134 18.50 4.14 11.06
C THR A 134 17.46 5.07 10.41
N PRO A 135 16.75 4.65 9.36
CA PRO A 135 15.64 5.42 8.79
C PRO A 135 14.62 5.91 9.84
N PHE A 136 14.25 5.08 10.82
CA PHE A 136 13.35 5.49 11.89
C PHE A 136 13.95 6.58 12.80
N MET A 137 15.26 6.53 13.09
CA MET A 137 15.92 7.59 13.86
C MET A 137 15.90 8.91 13.10
N ILE A 138 16.17 8.87 11.80
CA ILE A 138 16.16 10.05 10.92
C ILE A 138 14.75 10.66 10.87
N LEU A 139 13.72 9.86 10.64
CA LEU A 139 12.33 10.35 10.65
C LEU A 139 11.95 10.96 11.99
N ARG A 140 12.33 10.30 13.09
CA ARG A 140 12.06 10.82 14.44
C ARG A 140 12.75 12.17 14.70
N ALA A 141 14.00 12.31 14.27
CA ALA A 141 14.73 13.59 14.36
C ALA A 141 14.06 14.69 13.53
N ALA A 142 13.41 14.33 12.41
CA ALA A 142 12.60 15.25 11.60
C ALA A 142 11.20 15.53 12.18
N GLY A 143 10.84 14.93 13.33
CA GLY A 143 9.53 15.08 13.98
C GLY A 143 8.45 14.12 13.46
N ILE A 144 8.83 13.11 12.66
CA ILE A 144 7.91 12.08 12.14
C ILE A 144 8.05 10.83 13.00
N GLN A 145 7.05 10.57 13.85
CA GLN A 145 7.01 9.38 14.70
C GLN A 145 6.52 8.17 13.89
N CYS A 146 7.44 7.43 13.29
CA CYS A 146 7.14 6.24 12.51
C CYS A 146 7.39 4.96 13.32
N TYR A 147 6.48 3.99 13.20
CA TYR A 147 6.56 2.69 13.87
C TYR A 147 6.72 1.56 12.85
N PRO A 148 7.46 0.50 13.18
CA PRO A 148 7.62 -0.64 12.27
C PRO A 148 6.31 -1.42 12.11
N ALA A 149 6.04 -1.89 10.91
CA ALA A 149 5.02 -2.90 10.67
C ALA A 149 5.38 -4.21 11.41
N PRO A 150 4.39 -5.06 11.74
CA PRO A 150 4.60 -6.28 12.55
C PRO A 150 5.56 -7.29 11.94
N THR A 151 5.64 -7.37 10.62
CA THR A 151 6.51 -8.31 9.90
C THR A 151 6.92 -7.79 8.53
N ASN A 152 8.02 -8.33 8.00
CA ASN A 152 8.47 -8.11 6.63
C ASN A 152 8.23 -9.34 5.72
N ASP A 153 7.46 -10.34 6.19
CA ASP A 153 7.10 -11.51 5.37
C ASP A 153 6.23 -11.07 4.18
N ILE A 154 6.73 -11.28 2.97
CA ILE A 154 6.07 -10.81 1.75
C ILE A 154 4.71 -11.46 1.52
N ALA A 155 4.56 -12.74 1.87
CA ALA A 155 3.28 -13.45 1.70
C ALA A 155 2.21 -12.86 2.62
N VAL A 156 2.57 -12.57 3.88
CA VAL A 156 1.67 -11.96 4.85
C VAL A 156 1.31 -10.53 4.45
N ARG A 157 2.27 -9.77 3.92
CA ARG A 157 2.06 -8.39 3.46
C ARG A 157 1.12 -8.32 2.27
N VAL A 158 1.33 -9.18 1.27
CA VAL A 158 0.47 -9.27 0.07
C VAL A 158 -0.93 -9.70 0.47
N GLU A 159 -1.07 -10.73 1.29
CA GLU A 159 -2.37 -11.23 1.74
C GLU A 159 -3.16 -10.18 2.55
N ALA A 160 -2.49 -9.35 3.34
CA ALA A 160 -3.17 -8.28 4.08
C ALA A 160 -3.88 -7.28 3.15
N VAL A 161 -3.31 -6.96 2.00
CA VAL A 161 -3.94 -6.10 0.99
C VAL A 161 -4.99 -6.86 0.19
N GLU A 162 -4.69 -8.10 -0.23
CA GLU A 162 -5.60 -8.94 -1.01
C GLU A 162 -6.91 -9.20 -0.25
N SER A 163 -6.81 -9.46 1.07
CA SER A 163 -7.99 -9.67 1.91
C SER A 163 -8.94 -8.48 1.93
N VAL A 164 -8.40 -7.26 1.89
CA VAL A 164 -9.20 -6.02 1.86
C VAL A 164 -9.79 -5.77 0.47
N LEU A 165 -9.05 -6.08 -0.60
CA LEU A 165 -9.55 -6.01 -1.97
C LEU A 165 -10.73 -6.94 -2.21
N ASN A 166 -10.70 -8.14 -1.62
CA ASN A 166 -11.75 -9.14 -1.75
C ASN A 166 -12.99 -8.87 -0.87
N LYS A 167 -12.85 -7.98 0.11
CA LYS A 167 -13.90 -7.72 1.08
C LYS A 167 -14.89 -6.67 0.58
N MET A 168 -16.18 -6.95 0.77
CA MET A 168 -17.27 -5.99 0.58
C MET A 168 -17.85 -5.61 1.93
N THR A 169 -18.18 -4.34 2.09
CA THR A 169 -18.82 -3.79 3.29
C THR A 169 -20.09 -3.08 2.87
N GLU A 170 -21.24 -3.58 3.30
CA GLU A 170 -22.57 -3.00 2.98
C GLU A 170 -22.79 -2.82 1.47
N GLY A 171 -22.30 -3.75 0.65
CA GLY A 171 -22.41 -3.70 -0.81
C GLY A 171 -21.35 -2.84 -1.53
N TYR A 172 -20.43 -2.24 -0.80
CA TYR A 172 -19.34 -1.42 -1.33
C TYR A 172 -17.97 -2.10 -1.11
N PRO A 173 -16.96 -1.85 -1.95
CA PRO A 173 -15.62 -2.37 -1.73
C PRO A 173 -15.03 -1.82 -0.43
N SER A 174 -14.35 -2.67 0.35
CA SER A 174 -13.74 -2.28 1.62
C SER A 174 -12.48 -1.42 1.45
N ILE A 175 -12.01 -1.25 0.21
CA ILE A 175 -10.93 -0.33 -0.14
C ILE A 175 -11.36 0.53 -1.32
N LEU A 176 -11.10 1.84 -1.24
CA LEU A 176 -11.35 2.79 -2.32
C LEU A 176 -10.13 3.68 -2.50
N ILE A 177 -9.69 3.86 -3.74
CA ILE A 177 -8.47 4.56 -4.11
C ILE A 177 -8.81 5.82 -4.89
N SER A 178 -8.23 6.95 -4.51
CA SER A 178 -8.35 8.19 -5.27
C SER A 178 -7.75 8.04 -6.67
N PRO A 179 -8.39 8.54 -7.73
CA PRO A 179 -7.83 8.51 -9.08
C PRO A 179 -6.51 9.28 -9.21
N THR A 180 -6.17 10.11 -8.23
CA THR A 180 -4.89 10.82 -8.15
C THR A 180 -3.71 9.92 -7.78
N CYS A 181 -3.95 8.75 -7.18
CA CYS A 181 -2.93 7.76 -6.82
C CYS A 181 -2.53 6.91 -8.04
N THR A 182 -1.96 7.55 -9.05
CA THR A 182 -1.74 6.97 -10.39
C THR A 182 -0.70 5.85 -10.41
N ASN A 183 0.35 5.95 -9.58
CA ASN A 183 1.38 4.91 -9.51
C ASN A 183 0.86 3.66 -8.80
N LEU A 184 0.11 3.84 -7.70
CA LEU A 184 -0.53 2.74 -6.99
C LEU A 184 -1.53 2.01 -7.89
N ILE A 185 -2.40 2.76 -8.59
CA ILE A 185 -3.38 2.20 -9.53
C ILE A 185 -2.67 1.45 -10.66
N SER A 186 -1.66 2.04 -11.29
CA SER A 186 -0.91 1.39 -12.37
C SER A 186 -0.21 0.10 -11.91
N GLY A 187 0.25 0.08 -10.65
CA GLY A 187 0.78 -1.14 -10.04
C GLY A 187 -0.28 -2.23 -9.87
N PHE A 188 -1.47 -1.88 -9.37
CA PHE A 188 -2.60 -2.81 -9.27
C PHE A 188 -3.08 -3.33 -10.63
N GLU A 189 -3.05 -2.50 -11.66
CA GLU A 189 -3.41 -2.87 -13.05
C GLU A 189 -2.38 -3.77 -13.73
N GLY A 190 -1.39 -4.27 -12.96
CA GLY A 190 -0.42 -5.27 -13.40
C GLY A 190 1.02 -4.77 -13.48
N GLY A 191 1.29 -3.49 -13.20
CA GLY A 191 2.66 -3.00 -13.10
C GLY A 191 3.44 -3.64 -11.95
N TYR A 192 2.76 -4.04 -10.86
CA TYR A 192 3.31 -4.82 -9.77
C TYR A 192 2.97 -6.29 -9.95
N GLN A 193 3.98 -7.09 -10.32
CA GLN A 193 3.79 -8.45 -10.81
C GLN A 193 4.92 -9.39 -10.39
N TYR A 194 4.65 -10.69 -10.45
CA TYR A 194 5.66 -11.73 -10.38
C TYR A 194 6.27 -11.90 -11.76
N LYS A 195 7.61 -11.92 -11.86
CA LYS A 195 8.30 -12.19 -13.15
C LYS A 195 8.04 -13.60 -13.64
N ARG A 196 7.85 -13.72 -14.94
CA ARG A 196 7.79 -15.00 -15.62
C ARG A 196 9.20 -15.59 -15.77
N ILE A 197 9.34 -16.85 -15.40
CA ILE A 197 10.56 -17.62 -15.60
C ILE A 197 10.34 -18.53 -16.79
N TYR A 198 11.17 -18.38 -17.83
CA TYR A 198 11.13 -19.27 -18.99
C TYR A 198 11.90 -20.55 -18.65
N TYR A 199 11.19 -21.67 -18.45
CA TYR A 199 11.80 -22.97 -18.25
C TYR A 199 11.03 -24.03 -19.05
N MET A 200 11.70 -24.60 -20.07
CA MET A 200 11.24 -25.76 -20.87
C MET A 200 9.73 -25.99 -20.87
N SER A 201 8.98 -25.30 -21.69
CA SER A 201 7.53 -25.47 -21.96
C SER A 201 6.53 -25.23 -20.78
N ASN A 202 6.99 -25.06 -19.56
CA ASN A 202 6.11 -24.77 -18.44
C ASN A 202 6.23 -23.29 -17.99
N GLU A 203 5.08 -22.61 -17.88
CA GLU A 203 5.05 -21.26 -17.29
C GLU A 203 5.28 -21.35 -15.79
N ARG A 204 6.37 -20.71 -15.34
CA ARG A 204 6.67 -20.52 -13.93
C ARG A 204 6.83 -19.04 -13.65
N TYR A 205 6.57 -18.66 -12.41
CA TYR A 205 6.75 -17.28 -11.92
C TYR A 205 7.67 -17.29 -10.71
N GLU A 206 8.37 -16.18 -10.49
CA GLU A 206 9.15 -15.99 -9.29
C GLU A 206 8.25 -16.03 -8.04
N ASP A 207 8.80 -16.51 -6.91
CA ASP A 207 8.06 -16.58 -5.63
C ASP A 207 7.88 -15.20 -4.98
N ARG A 208 8.60 -14.20 -5.46
CA ARG A 208 8.53 -12.82 -4.97
C ARG A 208 8.16 -11.86 -6.09
N PRO A 209 7.36 -10.82 -5.78
CA PRO A 209 7.08 -9.77 -6.75
C PRO A 209 8.35 -9.08 -7.25
N ASP A 210 8.34 -8.69 -8.50
CA ASP A 210 9.43 -7.94 -9.12
C ASP A 210 9.64 -6.58 -8.44
N LYS A 211 10.91 -6.26 -8.17
CA LYS A 211 11.30 -4.95 -7.65
C LYS A 211 11.43 -3.97 -8.81
N ASN A 212 10.37 -3.21 -9.02
CA ASN A 212 10.28 -2.18 -10.06
C ASN A 212 9.74 -0.86 -9.48
N ARG A 213 9.48 0.13 -10.32
CA ARG A 213 9.00 1.45 -9.88
C ARG A 213 7.66 1.42 -9.11
N PHE A 214 6.84 0.39 -9.34
CA PHE A 214 5.55 0.24 -8.67
C PHE A 214 5.65 -0.50 -7.33
N SER A 215 6.72 -1.28 -7.11
CA SER A 215 6.87 -2.06 -5.89
C SER A 215 6.90 -1.19 -4.63
N HIS A 216 7.51 0.01 -4.70
CA HIS A 216 7.68 0.88 -3.54
C HIS A 216 6.35 1.34 -2.94
N VAL A 217 5.41 1.82 -3.77
CA VAL A 217 4.09 2.25 -3.29
C VAL A 217 3.25 1.08 -2.78
N HIS A 218 3.38 -0.10 -3.40
CA HIS A 218 2.71 -1.30 -2.93
C HIS A 218 3.31 -1.83 -1.62
N ASP A 219 4.63 -1.79 -1.46
CA ASP A 219 5.29 -2.14 -0.20
C ASP A 219 4.85 -1.18 0.91
N ALA A 220 4.78 0.13 0.66
CA ALA A 220 4.26 1.11 1.60
C ALA A 220 2.81 0.82 2.01
N LEU A 221 1.93 0.50 1.06
CA LEU A 221 0.55 0.10 1.34
C LEU A 221 0.48 -1.19 2.16
N GLN A 222 1.29 -2.19 1.84
CA GLN A 222 1.35 -3.45 2.57
C GLN A 222 1.77 -3.25 4.03
N TYR A 223 2.80 -2.45 4.29
CA TYR A 223 3.21 -2.12 5.67
C TYR A 223 2.12 -1.38 6.43
N LEU A 224 1.43 -0.46 5.77
CA LEU A 224 0.31 0.26 6.35
C LEU A 224 -0.82 -0.70 6.76
N MET A 225 -1.27 -1.57 5.85
CA MET A 225 -2.36 -2.51 6.11
C MET A 225 -2.02 -3.46 7.27
N LEU A 226 -0.80 -4.00 7.30
CA LEU A 226 -0.34 -4.82 8.43
C LEU A 226 -0.31 -4.06 9.75
N GLY A 227 0.25 -2.85 9.75
CA GLY A 227 0.34 -2.02 10.96
C GLY A 227 -1.01 -1.54 11.45
N ALA A 228 -1.96 -1.35 10.55
CA ALA A 228 -3.36 -1.04 10.86
C ALA A 228 -4.14 -2.28 11.38
N GLY A 229 -3.54 -3.47 11.27
CA GLY A 229 -4.09 -4.70 11.86
C GLY A 229 -4.82 -5.59 10.87
N GLU A 230 -4.81 -5.28 9.59
CA GLU A 230 -5.26 -6.22 8.57
C GLU A 230 -4.31 -7.43 8.54
N GLY A 231 -4.85 -8.61 8.25
CA GLY A 231 -4.05 -9.84 8.26
C GLY A 231 -3.62 -10.37 9.64
N LYS A 232 -4.16 -9.86 10.74
CA LYS A 232 -3.84 -10.34 12.11
C LYS A 232 -3.98 -11.85 12.28
N GLN A 233 -4.98 -12.46 11.66
CA GLN A 233 -5.22 -13.91 11.73
C GLN A 233 -4.08 -14.71 11.08
N LEU A 234 -3.41 -14.13 10.09
CA LEU A 234 -2.27 -14.75 9.39
C LEU A 234 -1.01 -14.74 10.26
N ILE A 235 -0.86 -13.71 11.08
CA ILE A 235 0.28 -13.53 11.99
C ILE A 235 0.11 -14.42 13.23
N SER A 236 -1.09 -14.51 13.80
CA SER A 236 -1.37 -15.27 15.03
C SER A 236 -1.21 -16.79 14.86
N GLY A 237 -1.34 -17.31 13.64
CA GLY A 237 -1.11 -18.73 13.34
C GLY A 237 0.37 -19.10 13.09
N ARG A 238 1.28 -18.13 12.94
CA ARG A 238 2.67 -18.37 12.52
C ARG A 238 3.77 -17.95 13.49
N ALA A 239 3.51 -17.09 14.46
CA ALA A 239 4.56 -16.58 15.34
C ALA A 239 4.10 -16.34 16.77
N LYS A 240 5.03 -16.54 17.72
CA LYS A 240 4.96 -15.91 19.06
C LYS A 240 4.68 -14.42 18.83
N GLN A 241 3.60 -13.91 19.43
CA GLN A 241 3.18 -12.52 19.29
C GLN A 241 4.37 -11.57 19.39
N PRO A 242 4.64 -10.71 18.41
CA PRO A 242 5.54 -9.60 18.62
C PRO A 242 4.94 -8.77 19.77
N THR A 243 5.76 -8.45 20.76
CA THR A 243 5.37 -7.60 21.86
C THR A 243 4.98 -6.26 21.27
N VAL A 244 3.70 -6.04 21.07
CA VAL A 244 3.18 -4.72 20.71
C VAL A 244 3.54 -3.82 21.89
N VAL A 245 4.49 -2.94 21.69
CA VAL A 245 4.76 -1.89 22.66
C VAL A 245 3.47 -1.09 22.78
N LYS A 246 2.70 -1.35 23.83
CA LYS A 246 1.51 -0.57 24.16
C LYS A 246 1.99 0.81 24.58
N THR A 247 2.22 1.68 23.62
CA THR A 247 2.23 3.10 23.92
C THR A 247 0.81 3.47 24.34
N ARG A 248 0.67 4.05 25.53
CA ARG A 248 -0.62 4.52 26.04
C ARG A 248 -1.29 5.37 24.96
N GLY A 249 -2.38 4.84 24.39
CA GLY A 249 -3.18 5.55 23.39
C GLY A 249 -3.32 4.88 22.02
N TRP A 250 -2.55 3.86 21.68
CA TRP A 250 -2.63 3.24 20.35
C TRP A 250 -3.45 1.95 20.38
N ASN A 251 -4.75 2.09 20.25
CA ASN A 251 -5.67 0.98 20.04
C ASN A 251 -6.45 1.25 18.76
N ILE A 252 -5.94 0.75 17.64
CA ILE A 252 -6.49 0.98 16.31
C ILE A 252 -7.96 0.49 16.21
N PHE A 253 -8.32 -0.50 17.04
CA PHE A 253 -9.66 -1.08 17.11
C PHE A 253 -10.17 -1.27 18.55
N GLY A 254 -9.61 -0.52 19.52
CA GLY A 254 -10.05 -0.56 20.91
C GLY A 254 -11.41 0.10 21.05
N ASN A 255 -12.48 -0.70 21.18
CA ASN A 255 -13.73 -0.24 21.77
C ASN A 255 -13.41 0.42 23.10
N ASN A 256 -13.54 1.74 23.20
CA ASN A 256 -13.65 2.47 24.43
C ASN A 256 -14.97 2.07 25.12
N LYS A 257 -15.09 0.84 25.61
CA LYS A 257 -16.03 0.58 26.69
C LYS A 257 -15.50 1.32 27.90
N LYS A 258 -16.00 2.55 28.10
CA LYS A 258 -15.97 3.19 29.40
C LYS A 258 -16.54 2.16 30.37
N ARG A 259 -15.67 1.55 31.21
CA ARG A 259 -16.12 0.83 32.37
C ARG A 259 -16.86 1.86 33.21
N SER A 260 -18.18 1.68 33.32
CA SER A 260 -19.01 2.48 34.20
C SER A 260 -18.48 2.28 35.62
N VAL A 261 -18.36 3.39 36.33
CA VAL A 261 -17.87 3.52 37.72
C VAL A 261 -18.81 2.84 38.74
N TRP A 262 -19.76 1.99 38.30
CA TRP A 262 -20.84 1.44 39.13
C TRP A 262 -20.66 -0.01 39.61
N GLN A 263 -19.48 -0.62 39.43
CA GLN A 263 -19.28 -2.02 39.89
C GLN A 263 -18.40 -2.20 41.14
N ASN A 264 -18.07 -1.13 41.87
CA ASN A 264 -17.31 -1.23 43.13
C ASN A 264 -18.11 -0.83 44.40
N ARG A 265 -19.38 -1.12 44.43
CA ARG A 265 -20.19 -0.95 45.66
C ARG A 265 -21.14 -2.10 45.90
N MET A 266 -20.65 -3.34 45.91
CA MET A 266 -21.28 -4.47 46.53
C MET A 266 -20.23 -5.55 46.81
N ASN A 267 -19.43 -5.35 47.82
CA ASN A 267 -18.77 -6.32 48.66
C ASN A 267 -17.96 -5.51 49.68
N GLY A 268 -18.64 -5.13 50.74
CA GLY A 268 -18.14 -4.61 51.97
C GLY A 268 -19.16 -4.92 53.02
#